data_4ca9f3deee0be0185105e8c64e90114b
#
_entry.id   4ca9f3deee0be0185105e8c64e90114b
#
_cell.length_a   1.000
_cell.length_b   1.000
_cell.length_c   1.000
_cell.angle_alpha   90.00
_cell.angle_beta   90.00
_cell.angle_gamma   90.00
#
_symmetry.space_group_name_H-M   'P 1'
#
loop_
_entity.id
_entity.type
_entity.pdbx_description
1 polymer ?
#
loop_
_entity_poly.entity_id
_entity_poly.type
_entity_poly.pdbx_seq_one_letter_code
_entity_poly.pdbx_strand_id
1 'polypeptide(L)'
;LPEEFPVVLTIFLALGAWRMSKKSVLTRKPAAIETLGSATVLCTDKTGTLTQNKMTVTRLFNGTDFLNIVSGDTFPETFHEIIEFGILSSQVNPFDPMEKAIINIGDKFLQNSEHIHSDWIMEKEYPLSKDLLAMSRVFSHTGTKKQVIAVKGAPEAIFDLCHLNSKTISGYEKAVGEMAS
;
A
#
# COMPACT_ATOMS: atom_id res chain seq x y z
N LEU A 1 30.61 -37.59 -29.79
CA LEU A 1 30.73 -37.21 -28.39
C LEU A 1 30.73 -38.49 -27.56
N PRO A 2 31.54 -38.58 -26.48
CA PRO A 2 31.50 -39.71 -25.57
C PRO A 2 30.09 -39.92 -25.03
N GLU A 3 29.59 -41.15 -25.01
CA GLU A 3 28.23 -41.47 -24.54
C GLU A 3 27.98 -41.06 -23.07
N GLU A 4 29.03 -40.86 -22.28
CA GLU A 4 29.01 -40.45 -20.91
C GLU A 4 28.66 -38.97 -20.71
N PHE A 5 28.89 -38.11 -21.72
CA PHE A 5 28.66 -36.67 -21.60
C PHE A 5 27.21 -36.28 -21.31
N PRO A 6 26.17 -36.83 -21.95
CA PRO A 6 24.78 -36.57 -21.63
C PRO A 6 24.41 -36.98 -20.18
N VAL A 7 24.96 -38.08 -19.68
CA VAL A 7 24.72 -38.57 -18.34
C VAL A 7 25.30 -37.62 -17.31
N VAL A 8 26.54 -37.19 -17.50
CA VAL A 8 27.21 -36.23 -16.61
C VAL A 8 26.45 -34.90 -16.59
N LEU A 9 26.06 -34.37 -17.74
CA LEU A 9 25.28 -33.15 -17.85
C LEU A 9 23.94 -33.25 -17.12
N THR A 10 23.23 -34.37 -17.28
CA THR A 10 21.96 -34.61 -16.58
C THR A 10 22.13 -34.62 -15.07
N ILE A 11 23.19 -35.24 -14.55
CA ILE A 11 23.48 -35.26 -13.11
C ILE A 11 23.75 -33.86 -12.59
N PHE A 12 24.55 -33.06 -13.28
CA PHE A 12 24.84 -31.68 -12.86
C PHE A 12 23.59 -30.79 -12.88
N LEU A 13 22.75 -30.91 -13.91
CA LEU A 13 21.49 -30.16 -13.99
C LEU A 13 20.52 -30.57 -12.87
N ALA A 14 20.42 -31.87 -12.56
CA ALA A 14 19.60 -32.39 -11.46
C ALA A 14 20.10 -31.88 -10.10
N LEU A 15 21.42 -31.88 -9.85
CA LEU A 15 22.01 -31.32 -8.64
C LEU A 15 21.78 -29.81 -8.53
N GLY A 16 21.86 -29.09 -9.65
CA GLY A 16 21.53 -27.68 -9.74
C GLY A 16 20.08 -27.40 -9.34
N ALA A 17 19.13 -28.14 -9.92
CA ALA A 17 17.71 -28.04 -9.61
C ALA A 17 17.43 -28.34 -8.12
N TRP A 18 18.04 -29.37 -7.58
CA TRP A 18 17.92 -29.73 -6.16
C TRP A 18 18.44 -28.63 -5.23
N ARG A 19 19.61 -28.03 -5.54
CA ARG A 19 20.17 -26.90 -4.76
C ARG A 19 19.25 -25.68 -4.81
N MET A 20 18.68 -25.37 -5.96
CA MET A 20 17.73 -24.27 -6.14
C MET A 20 16.43 -24.52 -5.36
N SER A 21 15.91 -25.76 -5.42
CA SER A 21 14.72 -26.16 -4.66
C SER A 21 14.89 -25.95 -3.15
N LYS A 22 16.07 -26.21 -2.59
CA LYS A 22 16.39 -25.92 -1.18
C LYS A 22 16.36 -24.42 -0.83
N LYS A 23 16.43 -23.55 -1.83
CA LYS A 23 16.29 -22.08 -1.70
C LYS A 23 14.90 -21.60 -2.11
N SER A 24 13.90 -22.50 -2.11
CA SER A 24 12.51 -22.21 -2.50
C SER A 24 12.35 -21.75 -3.97
N VAL A 25 13.29 -22.09 -4.83
CA VAL A 25 13.23 -21.83 -6.28
C VAL A 25 12.82 -23.11 -6.98
N LEU A 26 11.66 -23.09 -7.64
CA LEU A 26 11.14 -24.24 -8.41
C LEU A 26 11.48 -24.05 -9.89
N THR A 27 12.24 -25.00 -10.47
CA THR A 27 12.51 -25.08 -11.89
C THR A 27 11.70 -26.20 -12.53
N ARG A 28 10.92 -25.89 -13.57
CA ARG A 28 10.14 -26.89 -14.32
C ARG A 28 10.97 -27.60 -15.40
N LYS A 29 12.01 -26.95 -15.91
CA LYS A 29 12.86 -27.46 -16.97
C LYS A 29 14.33 -27.37 -16.54
N PRO A 30 15.09 -28.46 -16.53
CA PRO A 30 16.52 -28.44 -16.17
C PRO A 30 17.34 -27.47 -17.03
N ALA A 31 17.04 -27.34 -18.31
CA ALA A 31 17.70 -26.39 -19.21
C ALA A 31 17.56 -24.91 -18.78
N ALA A 32 16.55 -24.56 -17.98
CA ALA A 32 16.40 -23.21 -17.43
C ALA A 32 17.57 -22.82 -16.51
N ILE A 33 18.23 -23.80 -15.88
CA ILE A 33 19.39 -23.58 -15.00
C ILE A 33 20.59 -23.10 -15.81
N GLU A 34 20.80 -23.74 -16.96
CA GLU A 34 21.87 -23.37 -17.88
C GLU A 34 21.65 -21.95 -18.43
N THR A 35 20.42 -21.66 -18.88
CA THR A 35 20.03 -20.33 -19.38
C THR A 35 20.22 -19.26 -18.31
N LEU A 36 19.83 -19.54 -17.07
CA LEU A 36 20.01 -18.62 -15.94
C LEU A 36 21.50 -18.38 -15.65
N GLY A 37 22.31 -19.44 -15.71
CA GLY A 37 23.75 -19.37 -15.49
C GLY A 37 24.52 -18.59 -16.56
N SER A 38 23.99 -18.51 -17.79
CA SER A 38 24.57 -17.76 -18.91
C SER A 38 24.03 -16.33 -19.03
N ALA A 39 23.08 -15.93 -18.19
CA ALA A 39 22.49 -14.60 -18.24
C ALA A 39 23.52 -13.52 -17.81
N THR A 40 23.69 -12.52 -18.66
CA THR A 40 24.55 -11.36 -18.41
C THR A 40 23.79 -10.13 -17.94
N VAL A 41 22.48 -10.11 -18.18
CA VAL A 41 21.56 -9.03 -17.78
C VAL A 41 20.35 -9.64 -17.12
N LEU A 42 20.00 -9.14 -15.94
CA LEU A 42 18.81 -9.53 -15.19
C LEU A 42 17.84 -8.36 -15.12
N CYS A 43 16.68 -8.49 -15.76
CA CYS A 43 15.56 -7.56 -15.62
C CYS A 43 14.60 -8.12 -14.58
N THR A 44 14.33 -7.36 -13.53
CA THR A 44 13.43 -7.79 -12.44
C THR A 44 12.39 -6.73 -12.17
N ASP A 45 11.20 -7.15 -11.78
CA ASP A 45 10.19 -6.25 -11.25
C ASP A 45 10.63 -5.74 -9.87
N LYS A 46 10.22 -4.51 -9.54
CA LYS A 46 10.53 -3.89 -8.25
C LYS A 46 9.65 -4.42 -7.15
N THR A 47 8.33 -4.38 -7.38
CA THR A 47 7.34 -4.60 -6.32
C THR A 47 7.14 -6.11 -6.04
N GLY A 48 7.41 -6.52 -4.81
CA GLY A 48 7.29 -7.93 -4.41
C GLY A 48 8.47 -8.81 -4.81
N THR A 49 9.47 -8.26 -5.55
CA THR A 49 10.72 -8.94 -5.91
C THR A 49 11.91 -8.29 -5.23
N LEU A 50 12.18 -7.03 -5.51
CA LEU A 50 13.21 -6.24 -4.82
C LEU A 50 12.71 -5.64 -3.51
N THR A 51 11.41 -5.41 -3.39
CA THR A 51 10.75 -4.93 -2.19
C THR A 51 9.82 -6.02 -1.62
N GLN A 52 9.46 -5.86 -0.36
CA GLN A 52 8.59 -6.81 0.34
C GLN A 52 7.09 -6.67 -0.01
N ASN A 53 6.73 -5.78 -0.94
CA ASN A 53 5.33 -5.39 -1.20
C ASN A 53 4.57 -5.01 0.09
N LYS A 54 5.27 -4.36 1.01
CA LYS A 54 4.75 -3.90 2.29
C LYS A 54 4.94 -2.40 2.38
N MET A 55 3.85 -1.69 2.64
CA MET A 55 3.87 -0.26 2.88
C MET A 55 3.71 0.04 4.38
N THR A 56 4.27 1.15 4.81
CA THR A 56 4.09 1.70 6.16
C THR A 56 3.88 3.19 6.05
N VAL A 57 3.02 3.74 6.91
CA VAL A 57 2.87 5.19 7.04
C VAL A 57 4.06 5.70 7.83
N THR A 58 4.86 6.58 7.24
CA THR A 58 6.05 7.14 7.86
C THR A 58 5.86 8.59 8.30
N ARG A 59 5.00 9.33 7.62
CA ARG A 59 4.75 10.74 7.89
C ARG A 59 3.29 11.10 7.60
N LEU A 60 2.74 12.00 8.38
CA LEU A 60 1.41 12.57 8.22
C LEU A 60 1.48 14.09 8.16
N PHE A 61 0.51 14.69 7.49
CA PHE A 61 0.29 16.13 7.47
C PHE A 61 -1.20 16.41 7.68
N ASN A 62 -1.56 17.18 8.69
CA ASN A 62 -2.95 17.47 9.06
C ASN A 62 -3.49 18.79 8.50
N GLY A 63 -2.75 19.42 7.58
CA GLY A 63 -3.08 20.74 7.02
C GLY A 63 -2.30 21.90 7.65
N THR A 64 -1.70 21.70 8.83
CA THR A 64 -0.85 22.69 9.52
C THR A 64 0.50 22.11 9.90
N ASP A 65 0.52 20.93 10.48
CA ASP A 65 1.70 20.31 11.07
C ASP A 65 2.06 18.98 10.45
N PHE A 66 3.34 18.67 10.46
CA PHE A 66 3.86 17.36 10.08
C PHE A 66 4.12 16.48 11.30
N LEU A 67 3.77 15.22 11.20
CA LEU A 67 4.09 14.19 12.19
C LEU A 67 4.90 13.07 11.53
N ASN A 68 6.13 12.86 11.99
CA ASN A 68 6.90 11.66 11.63
C ASN A 68 6.50 10.53 12.57
N ILE A 69 6.16 9.36 12.01
CA ILE A 69 5.73 8.20 12.78
C ILE A 69 6.94 7.37 13.18
N VAL A 70 7.31 7.47 14.45
CA VAL A 70 8.37 6.67 15.06
C VAL A 70 7.75 5.62 15.99
N SER A 71 8.35 4.44 16.07
CA SER A 71 7.85 3.38 16.94
C SER A 71 8.05 3.76 18.41
N GLY A 72 6.95 3.85 19.16
CA GLY A 72 6.96 4.09 20.60
C GLY A 72 6.50 5.49 21.05
N ASP A 73 6.26 6.40 20.11
CA ASP A 73 5.80 7.75 20.45
C ASP A 73 4.29 7.79 20.78
N THR A 74 3.89 8.79 21.59
CA THR A 74 2.49 9.16 21.77
C THR A 74 1.97 9.77 20.48
N PHE A 75 0.79 9.33 20.06
CA PHE A 75 0.16 9.84 18.83
C PHE A 75 -0.73 11.04 19.19
N PRO A 76 -0.43 12.27 18.68
CA PRO A 76 -1.18 13.46 19.04
C PRO A 76 -2.63 13.41 18.53
N GLU A 77 -3.57 13.87 19.34
CA GLU A 77 -5.00 13.96 19.01
C GLU A 77 -5.28 14.70 17.70
N THR A 78 -4.51 15.75 17.41
CA THR A 78 -4.62 16.55 16.19
C THR A 78 -4.42 15.77 14.89
N PHE A 79 -3.94 14.52 14.96
CA PHE A 79 -3.75 13.63 13.84
C PHE A 79 -4.73 12.43 13.83
N HIS A 80 -5.59 12.30 14.85
CA HIS A 80 -6.55 11.19 14.93
C HIS A 80 -7.53 11.24 13.76
N GLU A 81 -8.10 12.41 13.45
CA GLU A 81 -9.06 12.60 12.38
C GLU A 81 -8.53 12.17 11.00
N ILE A 82 -7.25 12.43 10.67
CA ILE A 82 -6.69 12.02 9.39
C ILE A 82 -6.58 10.49 9.26
N ILE A 83 -6.29 9.79 10.37
CA ILE A 83 -6.26 8.32 10.38
C ILE A 83 -7.68 7.76 10.36
N GLU A 84 -8.62 8.34 11.10
CA GLU A 84 -10.04 7.99 11.08
C GLU A 84 -10.59 8.02 9.66
N PHE A 85 -10.45 9.14 8.95
CA PHE A 85 -10.90 9.25 7.56
C PHE A 85 -10.10 8.36 6.61
N GLY A 86 -8.84 8.10 6.91
CA GLY A 86 -8.03 7.11 6.20
C GLY A 86 -8.61 5.70 6.31
N ILE A 87 -9.05 5.28 7.50
CA ILE A 87 -9.71 3.99 7.74
C ILE A 87 -11.08 3.96 7.05
N LEU A 88 -11.92 4.95 7.26
CA LEU A 88 -13.26 5.04 6.67
C LEU A 88 -13.21 4.98 5.14
N SER A 89 -12.22 5.60 4.51
CA SER A 89 -12.04 5.54 3.06
C SER A 89 -11.37 4.25 2.56
N SER A 90 -10.92 3.35 3.44
CA SER A 90 -10.27 2.09 3.09
C SER A 90 -11.24 0.91 3.16
N GLN A 91 -10.94 -0.19 2.44
CA GLN A 91 -11.75 -1.40 2.51
C GLN A 91 -11.62 -2.08 3.87
N VAL A 92 -12.70 -2.69 4.36
CA VAL A 92 -12.71 -3.41 5.65
C VAL A 92 -11.68 -4.55 5.65
N ASN A 93 -11.54 -5.25 4.53
CA ASN A 93 -10.53 -6.28 4.32
C ASN A 93 -9.67 -5.90 3.11
N PRO A 94 -8.73 -4.97 3.24
CA PRO A 94 -8.01 -4.45 2.10
C PRO A 94 -7.05 -5.47 1.49
N PHE A 95 -7.03 -5.51 0.18
CA PHE A 95 -6.00 -6.22 -0.57
C PHE A 95 -4.78 -5.32 -0.79
N ASP A 96 -5.01 -4.03 -1.00
CA ASP A 96 -3.99 -3.02 -1.29
C ASP A 96 -3.02 -2.80 -0.11
N PRO A 97 -1.69 -2.80 -0.34
CA PRO A 97 -0.70 -2.57 0.71
C PRO A 97 -0.79 -1.21 1.40
N MET A 98 -1.21 -0.16 0.68
CA MET A 98 -1.39 1.19 1.24
C MET A 98 -2.55 1.20 2.23
N GLU A 99 -3.69 0.62 1.87
CA GLU A 99 -4.85 0.52 2.76
C GLU A 99 -4.52 -0.30 4.01
N LYS A 100 -3.78 -1.40 3.85
CA LYS A 100 -3.28 -2.18 5.00
C LYS A 100 -2.40 -1.35 5.92
N ALA A 101 -1.56 -0.48 5.37
CA ALA A 101 -0.71 0.40 6.16
C ALA A 101 -1.52 1.42 6.96
N ILE A 102 -2.57 1.97 6.37
CA ILE A 102 -3.50 2.92 7.04
C ILE A 102 -4.27 2.21 8.17
N ILE A 103 -4.81 1.03 7.92
CA ILE A 103 -5.53 0.27 8.96
C ILE A 103 -4.58 -0.11 10.10
N ASN A 104 -3.38 -0.60 9.80
CA ASN A 104 -2.40 -0.98 10.82
C ASN A 104 -2.01 0.18 11.73
N ILE A 105 -1.92 1.41 11.22
CA ILE A 105 -1.63 2.57 12.06
C ILE A 105 -2.85 2.94 12.91
N GLY A 106 -4.06 2.82 12.37
CA GLY A 106 -5.30 2.99 13.11
C GLY A 106 -5.44 1.98 14.25
N ASP A 107 -5.23 0.71 13.98
CA ASP A 107 -5.25 -0.35 15.00
C ASP A 107 -4.22 -0.10 16.10
N LYS A 108 -3.09 0.50 15.77
CA LYS A 108 -2.03 0.79 16.74
C LYS A 108 -2.36 1.96 17.66
N PHE A 109 -2.96 3.03 17.14
CA PHE A 109 -3.09 4.30 17.85
C PHE A 109 -4.53 4.70 18.21
N LEU A 110 -5.53 4.17 17.48
CA LEU A 110 -6.94 4.53 17.70
C LEU A 110 -7.76 3.43 18.37
N GLN A 111 -7.15 2.30 18.79
CA GLN A 111 -7.88 1.24 19.50
C GLN A 111 -8.57 1.79 20.75
N ASN A 112 -9.87 1.50 20.88
CA ASN A 112 -10.74 1.94 21.97
C ASN A 112 -10.94 3.46 22.06
N SER A 113 -10.68 4.20 20.98
CA SER A 113 -11.01 5.63 20.88
C SER A 113 -12.38 5.83 20.23
N GLU A 114 -12.94 7.04 20.38
CA GLU A 114 -14.18 7.47 19.73
C GLU A 114 -14.06 7.57 18.20
N HIS A 115 -12.85 7.47 17.66
CA HIS A 115 -12.54 7.52 16.22
C HIS A 115 -12.73 6.17 15.50
N ILE A 116 -13.14 5.10 16.21
CA ILE A 116 -13.50 3.81 15.62
C ILE A 116 -15.02 3.64 15.69
N HIS A 117 -15.68 3.84 14.57
CA HIS A 117 -17.13 3.88 14.45
C HIS A 117 -17.73 2.51 14.12
N SER A 118 -17.94 1.68 15.10
CA SER A 118 -18.60 0.37 14.94
C SER A 118 -20.10 0.45 14.66
N ASP A 119 -20.71 1.60 14.94
CA ASP A 119 -22.15 1.90 14.79
C ASP A 119 -22.49 2.62 13.48
N TRP A 120 -21.48 2.91 12.65
CA TRP A 120 -21.69 3.52 11.35
C TRP A 120 -21.91 2.48 10.28
N ILE A 121 -22.95 2.69 9.45
CA ILE A 121 -23.31 1.80 8.34
C ILE A 121 -22.83 2.42 7.03
N MET A 122 -22.00 1.67 6.29
CA MET A 122 -21.62 2.07 4.94
C MET A 122 -22.82 1.90 3.99
N GLU A 123 -23.30 3.00 3.44
CA GLU A 123 -24.42 3.02 2.52
C GLU A 123 -24.00 2.88 1.06
N LYS A 124 -22.90 3.52 0.70
CA LYS A 124 -22.46 3.55 -0.70
C LYS A 124 -20.95 3.71 -0.82
N GLU A 125 -20.40 3.06 -1.83
CA GLU A 125 -19.01 3.23 -2.27
C GLU A 125 -18.97 3.72 -3.70
N TYR A 126 -18.11 4.67 -3.96
CA TYR A 126 -17.76 5.15 -5.29
C TYR A 126 -16.28 4.77 -5.53
N PRO A 127 -16.04 3.74 -6.36
CA PRO A 127 -14.67 3.24 -6.58
C PRO A 127 -13.85 4.20 -7.43
N LEU A 128 -12.54 4.01 -7.40
CA LEU A 128 -11.59 4.70 -8.26
C LEU A 128 -11.98 4.51 -9.73
N SER A 129 -12.00 5.59 -10.50
CA SER A 129 -12.28 5.56 -11.93
C SER A 129 -11.18 6.26 -12.74
N LYS A 130 -11.23 6.13 -14.08
CA LYS A 130 -10.28 6.83 -14.96
C LYS A 130 -10.55 8.34 -15.01
N ASP A 131 -11.80 8.72 -14.78
CA ASP A 131 -12.23 10.11 -14.85
C ASP A 131 -12.06 10.85 -13.52
N LEU A 132 -12.00 10.09 -12.41
CA LEU A 132 -11.80 10.64 -11.07
C LEU A 132 -10.81 9.76 -10.30
N LEU A 133 -9.61 10.30 -10.04
CA LEU A 133 -8.53 9.62 -9.31
C LEU A 133 -8.76 9.71 -7.78
N ALA A 134 -9.98 9.49 -7.36
CA ALA A 134 -10.38 9.41 -5.97
C ALA A 134 -11.45 8.33 -5.77
N MET A 135 -11.49 7.76 -4.59
CA MET A 135 -12.58 6.88 -4.15
C MET A 135 -13.24 7.48 -2.92
N SER A 136 -14.54 7.30 -2.79
CA SER A 136 -15.28 7.80 -1.64
C SER A 136 -16.27 6.78 -1.11
N ARG A 137 -16.53 6.86 0.19
CA ARG A 137 -17.48 6.03 0.91
C ARG A 137 -18.41 6.89 1.74
N VAL A 138 -19.68 6.58 1.67
CA VAL A 138 -20.75 7.28 2.39
C VAL A 138 -21.18 6.42 3.56
N PHE A 139 -21.15 7.00 4.74
CA PHE A 139 -21.61 6.38 5.98
C PHE A 139 -22.79 7.14 6.55
N SER A 140 -23.71 6.42 7.18
CA SER A 140 -24.77 6.96 8.02
C SER A 140 -24.58 6.51 9.45
N HIS A 141 -24.84 7.41 10.38
CA HIS A 141 -24.87 7.09 11.80
C HIS A 141 -26.25 6.55 12.19
N THR A 142 -26.28 5.42 12.90
CA THR A 142 -27.52 4.81 13.40
C THR A 142 -28.21 5.77 14.37
N GLY A 143 -29.40 6.24 14.01
CA GLY A 143 -30.20 7.15 14.85
C GLY A 143 -30.10 8.64 14.52
N THR A 144 -29.28 9.03 13.54
CA THR A 144 -29.25 10.40 13.02
C THR A 144 -29.37 10.39 11.49
N LYS A 145 -29.89 11.49 10.91
CA LYS A 145 -29.91 11.67 9.45
C LYS A 145 -28.58 12.23 8.88
N LYS A 146 -27.55 12.25 9.72
CA LYS A 146 -26.23 12.77 9.28
C LYS A 146 -25.50 11.71 8.49
N GLN A 147 -24.96 12.12 7.36
CA GLN A 147 -24.07 11.31 6.54
C GLN A 147 -22.67 11.88 6.60
N VAL A 148 -21.68 11.00 6.58
CA VAL A 148 -20.27 11.34 6.50
C VAL A 148 -19.72 10.72 5.22
N ILE A 149 -18.93 11.49 4.49
CA ILE A 149 -18.28 11.05 3.26
C ILE A 149 -16.78 11.04 3.51
N ALA A 150 -16.19 9.86 3.52
CA ALA A 150 -14.75 9.69 3.59
C ALA A 150 -14.19 9.50 2.17
N VAL A 151 -13.19 10.31 1.83
CA VAL A 151 -12.60 10.33 0.48
C VAL A 151 -11.10 10.18 0.58
N LYS A 152 -10.51 9.39 -0.32
CA LYS A 152 -9.05 9.33 -0.55
C LYS A 152 -8.75 9.28 -2.04
N GLY A 153 -7.62 9.84 -2.43
CA GLY A 153 -7.23 9.88 -3.84
C GLY A 153 -6.00 10.74 -4.11
N ALA A 154 -5.75 11.00 -5.37
CA ALA A 154 -4.71 11.93 -5.77
C ALA A 154 -5.00 13.34 -5.23
N PRO A 155 -3.98 14.09 -4.78
CA PRO A 155 -4.18 15.43 -4.22
C PRO A 155 -5.02 16.33 -5.10
N GLU A 156 -4.77 16.35 -6.40
CA GLU A 156 -5.48 17.18 -7.37
C GLU A 156 -6.98 16.88 -7.41
N ALA A 157 -7.33 15.58 -7.37
CA ALA A 157 -8.73 15.15 -7.36
C ALA A 157 -9.44 15.55 -6.05
N ILE A 158 -8.73 15.48 -4.92
CA ILE A 158 -9.28 15.90 -3.62
C ILE A 158 -9.44 17.41 -3.58
N PHE A 159 -8.49 18.20 -4.11
CA PHE A 159 -8.58 19.65 -4.15
C PHE A 159 -9.79 20.12 -4.97
N ASP A 160 -10.05 19.45 -6.10
CA ASP A 160 -11.22 19.73 -6.95
C ASP A 160 -12.52 19.35 -6.26
N LEU A 161 -12.63 18.15 -5.70
CA LEU A 161 -13.80 17.69 -4.96
C LEU A 161 -14.14 18.58 -3.76
N CYS A 162 -13.13 19.11 -3.08
CA CYS A 162 -13.30 20.00 -1.93
C CYS A 162 -13.46 21.47 -2.34
N HIS A 163 -13.42 21.79 -3.64
CA HIS A 163 -13.51 23.14 -4.17
C HIS A 163 -12.56 24.13 -3.48
N LEU A 164 -11.32 23.71 -3.24
CA LEU A 164 -10.33 24.51 -2.54
C LEU A 164 -9.91 25.72 -3.37
N ASN A 165 -9.69 26.83 -2.69
CA ASN A 165 -9.17 28.03 -3.37
C ASN A 165 -7.66 27.89 -3.67
N SER A 166 -7.16 28.66 -4.66
CA SER A 166 -5.77 28.56 -5.14
C SER A 166 -4.72 28.81 -4.05
N LYS A 167 -5.00 29.62 -3.04
CA LYS A 167 -4.07 29.89 -1.95
C LYS A 167 -3.91 28.66 -1.05
N THR A 168 -4.99 27.98 -0.75
CA THR A 168 -5.00 26.74 0.04
C THR A 168 -4.33 25.63 -0.73
N ILE A 169 -4.64 25.46 -2.03
CA ILE A 169 -4.01 24.48 -2.91
C ILE A 169 -2.49 24.65 -2.90
N SER A 170 -1.97 25.87 -3.11
CA SER A 170 -0.52 26.11 -3.11
C SER A 170 0.17 25.74 -1.78
N GLY A 171 -0.54 25.86 -0.65
CA GLY A 171 -0.05 25.41 0.64
C GLY A 171 0.08 23.87 0.72
N TYR A 172 -0.95 23.16 0.25
CA TYR A 172 -0.94 21.69 0.22
C TYR A 172 0.07 21.13 -0.81
N GLU A 173 0.20 21.74 -2.00
CA GLU A 173 1.20 21.33 -2.99
C GLU A 173 2.62 21.40 -2.45
N LYS A 174 2.93 22.43 -1.65
CA LYS A 174 4.22 22.52 -0.95
C LYS A 174 4.43 21.34 0.00
N ALA A 175 3.41 21.01 0.80
CA ALA A 175 3.47 19.90 1.73
C ALA A 175 3.61 18.56 0.99
N VAL A 176 2.89 18.35 -0.10
CA VAL A 176 3.01 17.17 -0.97
C VAL A 176 4.44 17.06 -1.52
N GLY A 177 5.00 18.16 -2.04
CA GLY A 177 6.38 18.18 -2.53
C GLY A 177 7.42 17.84 -1.45
N GLU A 178 7.23 18.33 -0.23
CA GLU A 178 8.10 18.01 0.92
C GLU A 178 7.98 16.54 1.35
N MET A 179 6.78 15.93 1.23
CA MET A 179 6.58 14.53 1.59
C MET A 179 7.05 13.57 0.50
N ALA A 180 7.20 14.01 -0.74
CA ALA A 180 7.66 13.22 -1.88
C ALA A 180 9.19 13.23 -2.06
N SER A 181 9.91 14.10 -1.37
CA SER A 181 11.39 14.21 -1.41
C SER A 181 12.06 13.29 -0.41
#